data_3751881f345cc15e94d9057a12cec1c1
#
_entry.id   3751881f345cc15e94d9057a12cec1c1
#
_cell.length_a   1.000
_cell.length_b   1.000
_cell.length_c   1.000
_cell.angle_alpha   90.00
_cell.angle_beta   90.00
_cell.angle_gamma   90.00
#
_symmetry.space_group_name_H-M   'P 1'
#
loop_
_entity.id
_entity.type
_entity.pdbx_description
1 polymer ?
#
loop_
_entity_poly.entity_id
_entity_poly.type
_entity_poly.pdbx_seq_one_letter_code
_entity_poly.pdbx_strand_id
1 'polypeptide(L)'
;MRMNKDGLFKIMQITDMQEIPKVSPDTMALLDAAIEDEKPDLVVYTGDQIKGYGVSYKGKGKELENAVAKTINTLLEPVTKRNIPFAVTFGNHDRQVGISNKDQFNDIYKALPNCIGTQAEGIDGGGTYNIPIKASDGSDRDAFNLYLFDSGTDAKGGGYEAFDKKIISWYKAKRDELKEKNGKYVHSIVFQHIPLPEYYCILRRVKKNERKAVQAYRTHKHEYFRLGKTCRVGGTFKEPPSIPDVNSGEFDALSECGDIMAVYVGHDHKNNFIGTYKNVDLGFTPSSGFNAYGNRTKRGVRCFILDEKEPDSYKTYSRTYEDLVGKKVSRPVFDYLSSKAPTTVDAAIPMIVKTICVIAAIIILIILLAKFL
;
A
#
# COMPACT_ATOMS: atom_id res chain seq x y z
N MET A 1 14.78 9.41 14.28
CA MET A 1 13.59 9.06 15.13
C MET A 1 14.09 8.41 16.42
N ARG A 2 13.28 8.38 17.51
CA ARG A 2 13.63 7.78 18.80
C ARG A 2 12.40 7.23 19.49
N MET A 3 12.53 6.09 20.18
CA MET A 3 11.51 5.54 21.07
C MET A 3 11.10 6.60 22.12
N ASN A 4 9.82 6.61 22.53
CA ASN A 4 9.37 7.48 23.61
C ASN A 4 9.92 7.03 24.98
N LYS A 5 9.61 7.75 26.04
CA LYS A 5 10.12 7.47 27.42
C LYS A 5 9.70 6.09 27.94
N ASP A 6 8.60 5.54 27.44
CA ASP A 6 8.10 4.22 27.83
C ASP A 6 8.72 3.08 27.00
N GLY A 7 9.57 3.42 26.02
CA GLY A 7 10.18 2.49 25.08
C GLY A 7 9.24 2.07 23.96
N LEU A 8 8.23 2.89 23.64
CA LEU A 8 7.26 2.61 22.57
C LEU A 8 7.47 3.55 21.38
N PHE A 9 7.10 3.07 20.20
CA PHE A 9 7.06 3.86 18.97
C PHE A 9 5.89 3.41 18.10
N LYS A 10 4.99 4.35 17.75
CA LYS A 10 3.81 4.06 16.96
C LYS A 10 3.97 4.54 15.53
N ILE A 11 3.77 3.65 14.56
CA ILE A 11 3.81 3.92 13.12
C ILE A 11 2.40 3.76 12.56
N MET A 12 2.01 4.63 11.62
CA MET A 12 0.80 4.47 10.82
C MET A 12 1.19 4.34 9.35
N GLN A 13 0.79 3.25 8.70
CA GLN A 13 0.90 3.08 7.26
C GLN A 13 -0.39 3.51 6.57
N ILE A 14 -0.25 4.35 5.55
CA ILE A 14 -1.30 4.82 4.64
C ILE A 14 -0.89 4.45 3.22
N THR A 15 -1.81 3.86 2.44
CA THR A 15 -1.53 3.40 1.09
C THR A 15 -2.74 3.57 0.18
N ASP A 16 -2.53 3.57 -1.14
CA ASP A 16 -3.58 3.49 -2.16
C ASP A 16 -4.68 4.55 -1.96
N MET A 17 -4.28 5.80 -1.74
CA MET A 17 -5.22 6.91 -1.70
C MET A 17 -5.77 7.20 -3.09
N GLN A 18 -4.95 7.06 -4.12
CA GLN A 18 -5.28 7.24 -5.54
C GLN A 18 -6.20 8.45 -5.77
N GLU A 19 -5.82 9.59 -5.19
CA GLU A 19 -6.62 10.79 -5.24
C GLU A 19 -6.37 11.59 -6.53
N ILE A 20 -7.33 12.41 -6.86
CA ILE A 20 -7.36 13.31 -8.03
C ILE A 20 -7.39 14.76 -7.53
N PRO A 21 -7.25 15.81 -8.37
CA PRO A 21 -7.28 17.21 -7.95
C PRO A 21 -8.50 17.59 -7.11
N LYS A 22 -9.63 16.92 -7.31
CA LYS A 22 -10.78 17.00 -6.42
C LYS A 22 -10.72 15.83 -5.41
N VAL A 23 -9.92 16.03 -4.36
CA VAL A 23 -9.74 15.05 -3.30
C VAL A 23 -11.09 14.67 -2.67
N SER A 24 -11.27 13.39 -2.40
CA SER A 24 -12.50 12.89 -1.78
C SER A 24 -12.62 13.37 -0.33
N PRO A 25 -13.76 13.95 0.08
CA PRO A 25 -13.99 14.32 1.47
C PRO A 25 -13.96 13.10 2.41
N ASP A 26 -14.33 11.91 1.92
CA ASP A 26 -14.29 10.68 2.72
C ASP A 26 -12.84 10.23 2.97
N THR A 27 -11.95 10.39 1.99
CA THR A 27 -10.51 10.13 2.20
C THR A 27 -9.96 11.07 3.26
N MET A 28 -10.25 12.38 3.16
CA MET A 28 -9.78 13.35 4.15
C MET A 28 -10.35 13.09 5.54
N ALA A 29 -11.64 12.72 5.63
CA ALA A 29 -12.26 12.37 6.90
C ALA A 29 -11.61 11.14 7.55
N LEU A 30 -11.28 10.11 6.76
CA LEU A 30 -10.55 8.94 7.24
C LEU A 30 -9.16 9.32 7.77
N LEU A 31 -8.38 10.05 6.97
CA LEU A 31 -7.00 10.40 7.34
C LEU A 31 -6.95 11.27 8.59
N ASP A 32 -7.81 12.29 8.66
CA ASP A 32 -7.86 13.21 9.80
C ASP A 32 -8.30 12.50 11.08
N ALA A 33 -9.35 11.68 11.01
CA ALA A 33 -9.84 10.90 12.14
C ALA A 33 -8.83 9.85 12.61
N ALA A 34 -8.15 9.16 11.68
CA ALA A 34 -7.15 8.16 12.04
C ALA A 34 -5.94 8.76 12.76
N ILE A 35 -5.43 9.89 12.26
CA ILE A 35 -4.28 10.57 12.85
C ILE A 35 -4.64 11.17 14.21
N GLU A 36 -5.83 11.74 14.35
CA GLU A 36 -6.31 12.29 15.63
C GLU A 36 -6.50 11.22 16.71
N ASP A 37 -7.08 10.07 16.33
CA ASP A 37 -7.37 8.98 17.27
C ASP A 37 -6.10 8.22 17.66
N GLU A 38 -5.23 7.92 16.68
CA GLU A 38 -4.06 7.07 16.89
C GLU A 38 -2.81 7.82 17.34
N LYS A 39 -2.66 9.10 17.00
CA LYS A 39 -1.52 9.96 17.35
C LYS A 39 -0.17 9.27 17.08
N PRO A 40 0.12 8.88 15.82
CA PRO A 40 1.35 8.16 15.49
C PRO A 40 2.59 9.04 15.67
N ASP A 41 3.73 8.43 16.01
CA ASP A 41 5.05 9.07 16.04
C ASP A 41 5.61 9.26 14.63
N LEU A 42 5.15 8.44 13.68
CA LEU A 42 5.55 8.46 12.26
C LEU A 42 4.40 7.99 11.36
N VAL A 43 4.15 8.70 10.28
CA VAL A 43 3.28 8.22 9.20
C VAL A 43 4.13 7.78 8.00
N VAL A 44 3.85 6.59 7.47
CA VAL A 44 4.53 6.03 6.29
C VAL A 44 3.51 5.90 5.15
N TYR A 45 3.73 6.64 4.07
CA TYR A 45 2.94 6.56 2.85
C TYR A 45 3.60 5.56 1.90
N THR A 46 2.86 4.53 1.49
CA THR A 46 3.43 3.39 0.75
C THR A 46 2.88 3.24 -0.66
N GLY A 47 2.84 4.35 -1.38
CA GLY A 47 2.56 4.34 -2.80
C GLY A 47 1.10 4.54 -3.19
N ASP A 48 0.90 4.86 -4.46
CA ASP A 48 -0.38 5.16 -5.07
C ASP A 48 -1.13 6.28 -4.33
N GLN A 49 -0.39 7.33 -3.99
CA GLN A 49 -0.96 8.52 -3.35
C GLN A 49 -1.88 9.26 -4.30
N ILE A 50 -1.52 9.32 -5.58
CA ILE A 50 -2.31 9.96 -6.63
C ILE A 50 -2.74 8.96 -7.70
N LYS A 51 -3.89 9.23 -8.32
CA LYS A 51 -4.39 8.48 -9.46
C LYS A 51 -3.74 9.01 -10.76
N GLY A 52 -2.48 8.63 -11.02
CA GLY A 52 -1.72 9.14 -12.15
C GLY A 52 -2.21 8.71 -13.52
N TYR A 53 -3.09 7.72 -13.62
CA TYR A 53 -3.58 7.14 -14.87
C TYR A 53 -4.89 7.76 -15.37
N GLY A 54 -5.20 7.51 -16.64
CA GLY A 54 -6.41 7.99 -17.30
C GLY A 54 -6.38 9.51 -17.53
N VAL A 55 -7.51 10.16 -17.33
CA VAL A 55 -7.69 11.61 -17.50
C VAL A 55 -7.80 12.33 -16.13
N SER A 56 -7.18 11.78 -15.11
CA SER A 56 -7.32 12.26 -13.72
C SER A 56 -6.69 13.63 -13.52
N TYR A 57 -5.55 13.87 -14.17
CA TYR A 57 -4.84 15.15 -14.15
C TYR A 57 -4.81 15.77 -15.54
N LYS A 58 -5.03 17.08 -15.60
CA LYS A 58 -5.00 17.86 -16.84
C LYS A 58 -3.80 18.82 -16.83
N GLY A 59 -3.46 19.33 -18.00
CA GLY A 59 -2.33 20.26 -18.15
C GLY A 59 -1.02 19.55 -18.48
N LYS A 60 0.05 20.34 -18.62
CA LYS A 60 1.42 19.89 -18.87
C LYS A 60 2.41 20.80 -18.16
N GLY A 61 3.63 20.34 -17.95
CA GLY A 61 4.69 21.12 -17.31
C GLY A 61 4.24 21.69 -15.97
N LYS A 62 4.46 22.96 -15.73
CA LYS A 62 4.21 23.62 -14.44
C LYS A 62 2.75 23.57 -13.96
N GLU A 63 1.79 23.59 -14.90
CA GLU A 63 0.37 23.47 -14.55
C GLU A 63 0.07 22.09 -13.94
N LEU A 64 0.59 21.02 -14.56
CA LEU A 64 0.46 19.65 -14.07
C LEU A 64 1.18 19.47 -12.74
N GLU A 65 2.42 19.95 -12.62
CA GLU A 65 3.19 19.91 -11.37
C GLU A 65 2.43 20.58 -10.21
N ASN A 66 1.87 21.76 -10.45
CA ASN A 66 1.08 22.49 -9.45
C ASN A 66 -0.19 21.73 -9.06
N ALA A 67 -0.87 21.07 -10.01
CA ALA A 67 -2.06 20.28 -9.73
C ALA A 67 -1.73 19.05 -8.87
N VAL A 68 -0.63 18.36 -9.17
CA VAL A 68 -0.13 17.22 -8.39
C VAL A 68 0.31 17.66 -7.01
N ALA A 69 1.14 18.70 -6.91
CA ALA A 69 1.60 19.25 -5.64
C ALA A 69 0.43 19.68 -4.74
N LYS A 70 -0.59 20.35 -5.30
CA LYS A 70 -1.79 20.74 -4.56
C LYS A 70 -2.53 19.52 -4.01
N THR A 71 -2.67 18.46 -4.81
CA THR A 71 -3.33 17.23 -4.36
C THR A 71 -2.56 16.58 -3.23
N ILE A 72 -1.25 16.41 -3.38
CA ILE A 72 -0.35 15.84 -2.36
C ILE A 72 -0.39 16.67 -1.08
N ASN A 73 -0.26 17.99 -1.18
CA ASN A 73 -0.33 18.89 -0.02
C ASN A 73 -1.66 18.75 0.73
N THR A 74 -2.78 18.62 0.00
CA THR A 74 -4.09 18.37 0.62
C THR A 74 -4.09 17.05 1.38
N LEU A 75 -3.58 15.97 0.78
CA LEU A 75 -3.53 14.64 1.40
C LEU A 75 -2.63 14.60 2.64
N LEU A 76 -1.56 15.38 2.65
CA LEU A 76 -0.61 15.43 3.75
C LEU A 76 -0.97 16.50 4.81
N GLU A 77 -1.98 17.34 4.57
CA GLU A 77 -2.43 18.33 5.55
C GLU A 77 -2.68 17.75 6.96
N PRO A 78 -3.33 16.57 7.13
CA PRO A 78 -3.56 16.00 8.45
C PRO A 78 -2.28 15.75 9.26
N VAL A 79 -1.17 15.38 8.62
CA VAL A 79 0.13 15.17 9.30
C VAL A 79 0.90 16.48 9.46
N THR A 80 0.90 17.35 8.43
CA THR A 80 1.68 18.58 8.45
C THR A 80 1.12 19.58 9.46
N LYS A 81 -0.19 19.75 9.56
CA LYS A 81 -0.84 20.63 10.55
C LYS A 81 -0.64 20.19 11.99
N ARG A 82 -0.37 18.90 12.23
CA ARG A 82 -0.08 18.35 13.57
C ARG A 82 1.41 18.19 13.84
N ASN A 83 2.24 18.62 12.90
CA ASN A 83 3.70 18.52 12.98
C ASN A 83 4.20 17.08 13.19
N ILE A 84 3.51 16.09 12.62
CA ILE A 84 3.88 14.68 12.69
C ILE A 84 4.89 14.38 11.57
N PRO A 85 6.02 13.74 11.86
CA PRO A 85 6.95 13.30 10.83
C PRO A 85 6.31 12.29 9.87
N PHE A 86 6.66 12.37 8.60
CA PHE A 86 6.23 11.39 7.62
C PHE A 86 7.35 10.96 6.68
N ALA A 87 7.20 9.75 6.16
CA ALA A 87 8.06 9.13 5.17
C ALA A 87 7.22 8.65 3.98
N VAL A 88 7.78 8.59 2.78
CA VAL A 88 7.06 8.20 1.57
C VAL A 88 7.89 7.27 0.70
N THR A 89 7.24 6.24 0.16
CA THR A 89 7.67 5.50 -1.02
C THR A 89 6.55 5.52 -2.06
N PHE A 90 6.80 4.99 -3.26
CA PHE A 90 5.92 5.16 -4.40
C PHE A 90 5.27 3.85 -4.83
N GLY A 91 4.09 3.97 -5.47
CA GLY A 91 3.41 2.90 -6.17
C GLY A 91 3.53 3.05 -7.69
N ASN A 92 2.95 2.10 -8.40
CA ASN A 92 3.02 2.08 -9.86
C ASN A 92 2.23 3.22 -10.52
N HIS A 93 1.21 3.74 -9.86
CA HIS A 93 0.37 4.80 -10.42
C HIS A 93 0.90 6.22 -10.19
N ASP A 94 1.75 6.48 -9.22
CA ASP A 94 2.23 7.83 -8.91
C ASP A 94 2.96 8.47 -10.10
N ARG A 95 3.86 7.74 -10.76
CA ARG A 95 4.62 8.23 -11.92
C ARG A 95 3.83 8.28 -13.23
N GLN A 96 2.69 7.60 -13.31
CA GLN A 96 1.87 7.57 -14.53
C GLN A 96 1.27 8.94 -14.87
N VAL A 97 1.28 9.87 -13.93
CA VAL A 97 0.90 11.27 -14.18
C VAL A 97 1.88 12.01 -15.11
N GLY A 98 3.05 11.43 -15.39
CA GLY A 98 4.08 12.01 -16.25
C GLY A 98 5.14 12.83 -15.48
N ILE A 99 5.15 12.77 -14.16
CA ILE A 99 6.20 13.31 -13.29
C ILE A 99 6.89 12.11 -12.61
N SER A 100 8.21 12.04 -12.69
CA SER A 100 8.95 10.91 -12.12
C SER A 100 8.82 10.84 -10.60
N ASN A 101 8.97 9.63 -10.01
CA ASN A 101 9.01 9.48 -8.56
C ASN A 101 10.11 10.34 -7.92
N LYS A 102 11.26 10.47 -8.60
CA LYS A 102 12.38 11.31 -8.16
C LYS A 102 11.99 12.79 -8.07
N ASP A 103 11.33 13.31 -9.10
CA ASP A 103 10.92 14.71 -9.13
C ASP A 103 9.81 14.98 -8.12
N GLN A 104 8.80 14.08 -8.03
CA GLN A 104 7.78 14.19 -6.98
C GLN A 104 8.41 14.18 -5.58
N PHE A 105 9.36 13.28 -5.33
CA PHE A 105 10.04 13.16 -4.04
C PHE A 105 10.80 14.43 -3.68
N ASN A 106 11.64 14.93 -4.60
CA ASN A 106 12.50 16.09 -4.35
C ASN A 106 11.75 17.41 -4.30
N ASP A 107 10.80 17.62 -5.24
CA ASP A 107 10.21 18.93 -5.46
C ASP A 107 8.87 19.12 -4.73
N ILE A 108 8.20 18.01 -4.34
CA ILE A 108 6.90 18.08 -3.67
C ILE A 108 7.02 17.59 -2.21
N TYR A 109 7.44 16.32 -1.99
CA TYR A 109 7.42 15.77 -0.63
C TYR A 109 8.50 16.38 0.27
N LYS A 110 9.74 16.52 -0.23
CA LYS A 110 10.84 17.11 0.56
C LYS A 110 10.70 18.62 0.77
N ALA A 111 9.84 19.30 0.02
CA ALA A 111 9.47 20.69 0.28
C ALA A 111 8.61 20.85 1.54
N LEU A 112 8.00 19.78 2.05
CA LEU A 112 7.21 19.80 3.27
C LEU A 112 8.09 19.61 4.51
N PRO A 113 7.93 20.44 5.55
CA PRO A 113 8.88 20.50 6.69
C PRO A 113 8.94 19.21 7.50
N ASN A 114 7.88 18.39 7.46
CA ASN A 114 7.78 17.15 8.24
C ASN A 114 8.27 15.91 7.48
N CYS A 115 8.67 16.04 6.21
CA CYS A 115 9.22 14.94 5.43
C CYS A 115 10.60 14.56 5.98
N ILE A 116 10.70 13.35 6.53
CA ILE A 116 11.98 12.79 7.01
C ILE A 116 12.61 11.83 5.99
N GLY A 117 11.97 11.66 4.84
CA GLY A 117 12.45 10.78 3.77
C GLY A 117 13.81 11.23 3.25
N THR A 118 14.68 10.26 3.05
CA THR A 118 15.96 10.43 2.37
C THR A 118 15.98 9.55 1.12
N GLN A 119 17.04 9.61 0.33
CA GLN A 119 17.24 8.70 -0.79
C GLN A 119 18.53 7.93 -0.59
N ALA A 120 18.48 6.61 -0.78
CA ALA A 120 19.64 5.75 -0.73
C ALA A 120 20.65 6.14 -1.82
N GLU A 121 21.92 6.26 -1.44
CA GLU A 121 23.00 6.56 -2.38
C GLU A 121 23.14 5.42 -3.41
N GLY A 122 23.34 5.79 -4.67
CA GLY A 122 23.50 4.84 -5.77
C GLY A 122 22.20 4.15 -6.24
N ILE A 123 21.06 4.46 -5.61
CA ILE A 123 19.73 3.99 -6.05
C ILE A 123 19.03 5.09 -6.82
N ASP A 124 18.68 4.81 -8.07
CA ASP A 124 17.91 5.73 -8.91
C ASP A 124 16.44 5.79 -8.45
N GLY A 125 15.78 6.89 -8.74
CA GLY A 125 14.37 7.10 -8.39
C GLY A 125 14.17 7.88 -7.11
N GLY A 126 13.11 7.61 -6.38
CA GLY A 126 12.75 8.25 -5.12
C GLY A 126 12.06 7.24 -4.18
N GLY A 127 12.19 7.43 -2.87
CA GLY A 127 11.45 6.62 -1.91
C GLY A 127 12.11 5.31 -1.48
N THR A 128 13.39 5.08 -1.80
CA THR A 128 14.18 3.96 -1.25
C THR A 128 15.19 4.47 -0.23
N TYR A 129 15.02 4.09 1.03
CA TYR A 129 15.90 4.47 2.15
C TYR A 129 15.54 3.70 3.42
N ASN A 130 16.32 3.92 4.49
CA ASN A 130 15.99 3.39 5.81
C ASN A 130 15.81 4.50 6.84
N ILE A 131 15.11 4.18 7.93
CA ILE A 131 14.86 5.07 9.07
C ILE A 131 15.21 4.31 10.34
N PRO A 132 16.39 4.56 10.93
CA PRO A 132 16.72 4.01 12.24
C PRO A 132 15.91 4.70 13.34
N ILE A 133 15.40 3.89 14.27
CA ILE A 133 14.69 4.34 15.46
C ILE A 133 15.59 4.09 16.67
N LYS A 134 16.10 5.17 17.26
CA LYS A 134 17.00 5.14 18.40
C LYS A 134 16.31 4.64 19.66
N ALA A 135 17.10 4.03 20.54
CA ALA A 135 16.65 3.59 21.86
C ALA A 135 16.15 4.75 22.74
N SER A 136 15.29 4.44 23.71
CA SER A 136 14.70 5.41 24.64
C SER A 136 15.69 5.95 25.67
N ASP A 137 16.80 5.24 25.92
CA ASP A 137 17.82 5.54 26.93
C ASP A 137 18.73 6.75 26.61
N GLY A 138 18.52 7.40 25.49
CA GLY A 138 19.32 8.55 25.05
C GLY A 138 20.59 8.17 24.29
N SER A 139 20.98 6.89 24.22
CA SER A 139 22.13 6.40 23.46
C SER A 139 21.94 6.55 21.94
N ASP A 140 23.01 6.31 21.18
CA ASP A 140 22.96 6.27 19.71
C ASP A 140 22.63 4.87 19.16
N ARG A 141 22.28 3.93 20.03
CA ARG A 141 21.84 2.57 19.66
C ARG A 141 20.54 2.61 18.88
N ASP A 142 20.46 1.87 17.80
CA ASP A 142 19.23 1.69 17.04
C ASP A 142 18.43 0.54 17.67
N ALA A 143 17.26 0.86 18.23
CA ALA A 143 16.36 -0.13 18.81
C ALA A 143 15.64 -0.92 17.71
N PHE A 144 15.19 -0.21 16.66
CA PHE A 144 14.56 -0.76 15.46
C PHE A 144 15.01 0.00 14.23
N ASN A 145 14.69 -0.54 13.06
CA ASN A 145 14.88 0.16 11.79
C ASN A 145 13.67 -0.09 10.87
N LEU A 146 13.38 0.86 10.00
CA LEU A 146 12.39 0.73 8.95
C LEU A 146 13.10 0.83 7.60
N TYR A 147 12.72 -0.01 6.66
CA TYR A 147 13.11 0.12 5.26
C TYR A 147 11.90 0.55 4.44
N LEU A 148 12.07 1.54 3.58
CA LEU A 148 11.13 1.90 2.53
C LEU A 148 11.76 1.55 1.19
N PHE A 149 11.03 0.82 0.35
CA PHE A 149 11.51 0.45 -0.98
C PHE A 149 10.54 0.96 -2.05
N ASP A 150 11.07 1.66 -3.07
CA ASP A 150 10.35 1.83 -4.33
C ASP A 150 10.36 0.49 -5.06
N SER A 151 9.24 -0.21 -5.01
CA SER A 151 9.10 -1.58 -5.53
C SER A 151 8.89 -1.66 -7.04
N GLY A 152 9.08 -0.55 -7.76
CA GLY A 152 8.96 -0.50 -9.21
C GLY A 152 7.57 -0.13 -9.72
N THR A 153 7.31 -0.43 -10.99
CA THR A 153 6.11 0.01 -11.72
C THR A 153 5.63 -1.06 -12.69
N ASP A 154 4.70 -0.68 -13.56
CA ASP A 154 4.18 -1.54 -14.62
C ASP A 154 5.30 -1.94 -15.60
N ALA A 155 5.37 -3.24 -15.94
CA ALA A 155 6.29 -3.75 -16.95
C ALA A 155 5.77 -3.49 -18.36
N LYS A 156 6.68 -3.27 -19.35
CA LYS A 156 6.31 -3.01 -20.76
C LYS A 156 5.44 -4.10 -21.39
N GLY A 157 5.57 -5.35 -20.94
CA GLY A 157 4.76 -6.50 -21.39
C GLY A 157 3.45 -6.69 -20.60
N GLY A 158 3.12 -5.76 -19.71
CA GLY A 158 2.05 -5.87 -18.72
C GLY A 158 2.50 -6.66 -17.48
N GLY A 159 1.76 -6.53 -16.39
CA GLY A 159 2.21 -6.94 -15.06
C GLY A 159 3.18 -5.92 -14.47
N TYR A 160 4.02 -6.33 -13.54
CA TYR A 160 4.91 -5.44 -12.81
C TYR A 160 6.37 -5.80 -13.06
N GLU A 161 7.24 -4.79 -12.98
CA GLU A 161 8.68 -4.96 -13.07
C GLU A 161 9.18 -5.88 -11.95
N ALA A 162 10.24 -6.67 -12.24
CA ALA A 162 10.94 -7.39 -11.19
C ALA A 162 11.57 -6.39 -10.22
N PHE A 163 11.54 -6.69 -8.93
CA PHE A 163 12.16 -5.85 -7.92
C PHE A 163 13.65 -5.62 -8.23
N ASP A 164 14.13 -4.39 -8.09
CA ASP A 164 15.48 -4.01 -8.52
C ASP A 164 16.55 -4.65 -7.64
N LYS A 165 17.45 -5.42 -8.28
CA LYS A 165 18.60 -6.06 -7.62
C LYS A 165 19.57 -5.06 -6.97
N LYS A 166 19.62 -3.81 -7.44
CA LYS A 166 20.41 -2.76 -6.80
C LYS A 166 19.87 -2.45 -5.40
N ILE A 167 18.53 -2.43 -5.23
CA ILE A 167 17.91 -2.23 -3.92
C ILE A 167 18.21 -3.41 -3.00
N ILE A 168 18.18 -4.65 -3.50
CA ILE A 168 18.58 -5.83 -2.72
C ILE A 168 20.04 -5.71 -2.23
N SER A 169 20.95 -5.30 -3.13
CA SER A 169 22.35 -5.12 -2.79
C SER A 169 22.56 -4.01 -1.77
N TRP A 170 21.87 -2.87 -1.94
CA TRP A 170 21.89 -1.76 -1.01
C TRP A 170 21.34 -2.16 0.37
N TYR A 171 20.21 -2.89 0.41
CA TYR A 171 19.63 -3.38 1.66
C TYR A 171 20.66 -4.26 2.42
N LYS A 172 21.29 -5.23 1.75
CA LYS A 172 22.30 -6.10 2.39
C LYS A 172 23.45 -5.29 2.98
N ALA A 173 23.97 -4.32 2.22
CA ALA A 173 25.04 -3.45 2.71
C ALA A 173 24.59 -2.61 3.91
N LYS A 174 23.40 -2.03 3.85
CA LYS A 174 22.84 -1.21 4.94
C LYS A 174 22.51 -2.03 6.18
N ARG A 175 21.98 -3.24 6.03
CA ARG A 175 21.77 -4.20 7.12
C ARG A 175 23.08 -4.52 7.85
N ASP A 176 24.14 -4.79 7.10
CA ASP A 176 25.44 -5.14 7.67
C ASP A 176 26.12 -3.94 8.34
N GLU A 177 25.98 -2.71 7.79
CA GLU A 177 26.38 -1.46 8.44
C GLU A 177 25.66 -1.25 9.79
N LEU A 178 24.35 -1.45 9.82
CA LEU A 178 23.56 -1.35 11.06
C LEU A 178 23.98 -2.41 12.09
N LYS A 179 24.30 -3.63 11.65
CA LYS A 179 24.83 -4.69 12.51
C LYS A 179 26.19 -4.32 13.11
N GLU A 180 27.11 -3.82 12.28
CA GLU A 180 28.42 -3.39 12.75
C GLU A 180 28.30 -2.31 13.82
N LYS A 181 27.50 -1.27 13.54
CA LYS A 181 27.23 -0.18 14.48
C LYS A 181 26.64 -0.64 15.81
N ASN A 182 25.69 -1.58 15.79
CA ASN A 182 24.90 -1.97 16.96
C ASN A 182 25.37 -3.28 17.60
N GLY A 183 26.41 -3.94 17.06
CA GLY A 183 26.93 -5.22 17.54
C GLY A 183 26.04 -6.43 17.26
N LYS A 184 24.85 -6.23 16.67
CA LYS A 184 23.88 -7.26 16.31
C LYS A 184 22.99 -6.77 15.18
N TYR A 185 22.29 -7.67 14.52
CA TYR A 185 21.23 -7.30 13.57
C TYR A 185 20.14 -6.49 14.27
N VAL A 186 19.67 -5.42 13.60
CA VAL A 186 18.61 -4.55 14.10
C VAL A 186 17.29 -5.00 13.50
N HIS A 187 16.34 -5.38 14.35
CA HIS A 187 15.03 -5.79 13.87
C HIS A 187 14.34 -4.69 13.09
N SER A 188 13.80 -5.06 11.93
CA SER A 188 13.31 -4.11 10.94
C SER A 188 11.97 -4.52 10.37
N ILE A 189 11.19 -3.51 9.93
CA ILE A 189 9.98 -3.69 9.11
C ILE A 189 10.23 -3.05 7.74
N VAL A 190 9.87 -3.76 6.68
CA VAL A 190 9.90 -3.27 5.31
C VAL A 190 8.53 -2.74 4.91
N PHE A 191 8.51 -1.56 4.31
CA PHE A 191 7.35 -0.94 3.69
C PHE A 191 7.60 -0.73 2.20
N GLN A 192 6.74 -1.29 1.36
CA GLN A 192 6.77 -1.11 -0.09
C GLN A 192 5.35 -1.15 -0.66
N HIS A 193 5.20 -0.96 -1.96
CA HIS A 193 3.89 -0.93 -2.59
C HIS A 193 3.47 -2.28 -3.15
N ILE A 194 4.24 -2.82 -4.09
CA ILE A 194 3.92 -4.05 -4.82
C ILE A 194 4.32 -5.27 -3.97
N PRO A 195 3.43 -6.29 -3.86
CA PRO A 195 3.71 -7.48 -3.08
C PRO A 195 4.77 -8.39 -3.73
N LEU A 196 5.55 -9.08 -2.90
CA LEU A 196 6.51 -10.10 -3.33
C LEU A 196 5.79 -11.38 -3.80
N PRO A 197 6.41 -12.18 -4.69
CA PRO A 197 5.88 -13.48 -5.11
C PRO A 197 5.51 -14.41 -3.93
N GLU A 198 6.23 -14.33 -2.83
CA GLU A 198 6.05 -15.16 -1.63
C GLU A 198 4.75 -14.89 -0.87
N TYR A 199 4.00 -13.82 -1.19
CA TYR A 199 2.64 -13.66 -0.68
C TYR A 199 1.72 -14.83 -1.04
N TYR A 200 1.99 -15.57 -2.11
CA TYR A 200 1.27 -16.81 -2.40
C TYR A 200 1.63 -17.96 -1.46
N CYS A 201 2.80 -17.95 -0.82
CA CYS A 201 3.22 -18.98 0.14
C CYS A 201 2.42 -18.96 1.44
N ILE A 202 1.82 -17.83 1.81
CA ILE A 202 0.94 -17.72 2.97
C ILE A 202 -0.53 -18.05 2.64
N LEU A 203 -0.85 -18.30 1.37
CA LEU A 203 -2.19 -18.67 0.92
C LEU A 203 -2.30 -20.18 0.73
N ARG A 204 -3.52 -20.68 0.79
CA ARG A 204 -3.83 -22.09 0.54
C ARG A 204 -4.44 -22.24 -0.85
N ARG A 205 -3.81 -23.03 -1.71
CA ARG A 205 -4.36 -23.41 -3.02
C ARG A 205 -5.63 -24.22 -2.85
N VAL A 206 -6.64 -23.92 -3.66
CA VAL A 206 -7.98 -24.52 -3.60
C VAL A 206 -8.54 -24.76 -5.00
N LYS A 207 -9.67 -25.50 -5.09
CA LYS A 207 -10.39 -25.67 -6.36
C LYS A 207 -11.15 -24.38 -6.72
N LYS A 208 -11.35 -24.11 -8.02
CA LYS A 208 -12.08 -22.94 -8.53
C LYS A 208 -13.47 -22.76 -7.91
N ASN A 209 -14.18 -23.85 -7.69
CA ASN A 209 -15.55 -23.86 -7.16
C ASN A 209 -15.63 -23.83 -5.62
N GLU A 210 -14.53 -23.75 -4.92
CA GLU A 210 -14.54 -23.60 -3.47
C GLU A 210 -15.04 -22.21 -3.08
N ARG A 211 -15.90 -22.14 -2.06
CA ARG A 211 -16.48 -20.89 -1.59
C ARG A 211 -15.38 -19.87 -1.22
N LYS A 212 -15.46 -18.64 -1.73
CA LYS A 212 -14.47 -17.58 -1.55
C LYS A 212 -13.09 -17.90 -2.14
N ALA A 213 -13.00 -18.78 -3.13
CA ALA A 213 -11.79 -18.94 -3.90
C ALA A 213 -11.52 -17.67 -4.71
N VAL A 214 -10.29 -17.19 -4.71
CA VAL A 214 -9.82 -16.05 -5.49
C VAL A 214 -8.87 -16.58 -6.55
N GLN A 215 -9.12 -16.24 -7.80
CA GLN A 215 -8.24 -16.56 -8.93
C GLN A 215 -6.92 -15.83 -8.77
N ALA A 216 -5.80 -16.49 -9.02
CA ALA A 216 -4.48 -15.87 -8.94
C ALA A 216 -4.20 -14.90 -10.09
N TYR A 217 -3.19 -14.07 -9.93
CA TYR A 217 -2.84 -13.01 -10.86
C TYR A 217 -2.10 -13.55 -12.10
N ARG A 218 -2.36 -12.97 -13.26
CA ARG A 218 -1.66 -13.13 -14.57
C ARG A 218 -1.14 -14.55 -14.88
N THR A 219 0.16 -14.75 -14.68
CA THR A 219 0.87 -16.00 -15.00
C THR A 219 0.33 -17.20 -14.20
N HIS A 220 -0.22 -16.94 -13.04
CA HIS A 220 -0.84 -17.94 -12.16
C HIS A 220 -2.37 -18.06 -12.31
N LYS A 221 -3.00 -17.42 -13.30
CA LYS A 221 -4.47 -17.34 -13.49
C LYS A 221 -5.24 -18.67 -13.52
N HIS A 222 -4.53 -19.79 -13.64
CA HIS A 222 -5.15 -21.12 -13.58
C HIS A 222 -5.24 -21.67 -12.15
N GLU A 223 -4.72 -20.96 -11.17
CA GLU A 223 -4.70 -21.32 -9.77
C GLU A 223 -5.69 -20.47 -8.97
N TYR A 224 -6.18 -21.05 -7.88
CA TYR A 224 -7.16 -20.41 -6.99
C TYR A 224 -6.70 -20.55 -5.55
N PHE A 225 -6.89 -19.50 -4.77
CA PHE A 225 -6.38 -19.41 -3.42
C PHE A 225 -7.43 -18.93 -2.42
N ARG A 226 -7.17 -19.25 -1.15
CA ARG A 226 -7.81 -18.71 0.05
C ARG A 226 -6.75 -18.42 1.10
N LEU A 227 -7.13 -17.71 2.16
CA LEU A 227 -6.25 -17.51 3.31
C LEU A 227 -5.75 -18.86 3.82
N GLY A 228 -4.44 -18.98 4.02
CA GLY A 228 -3.77 -20.14 4.57
C GLY A 228 -3.92 -20.21 6.10
N LYS A 229 -3.41 -21.32 6.69
CA LYS A 229 -3.45 -21.52 8.16
C LYS A 229 -2.54 -20.55 8.92
N THR A 230 -1.50 -20.05 8.29
CA THR A 230 -0.55 -19.06 8.85
C THR A 230 -1.11 -17.63 8.85
N CYS A 231 -2.23 -17.40 8.16
CA CYS A 231 -2.88 -16.11 8.18
C CYS A 231 -3.63 -15.89 9.49
N ARG A 232 -3.47 -14.69 10.05
CA ARG A 232 -4.16 -14.30 11.28
C ARG A 232 -5.68 -14.23 11.06
N VAL A 233 -6.44 -14.62 12.09
CA VAL A 233 -7.91 -14.59 12.08
C VAL A 233 -8.40 -13.16 11.88
N GLY A 234 -9.48 -12.99 11.07
CA GLY A 234 -10.11 -11.70 10.80
C GLY A 234 -9.62 -10.97 9.56
N GLY A 235 -8.67 -11.54 8.82
CA GLY A 235 -8.18 -10.96 7.57
C GLY A 235 -9.19 -11.00 6.43
N THR A 236 -9.07 -10.03 5.50
CA THR A 236 -9.85 -9.96 4.26
C THR A 236 -8.96 -10.27 3.08
N PHE A 237 -9.34 -11.29 2.29
CA PHE A 237 -8.70 -11.66 1.03
C PHE A 237 -9.77 -11.68 -0.07
N LYS A 238 -9.75 -10.71 -0.96
CA LYS A 238 -10.77 -10.53 -2.02
C LYS A 238 -10.19 -10.32 -3.41
N GLU A 239 -8.89 -10.11 -3.50
CA GLU A 239 -8.18 -10.02 -4.76
C GLU A 239 -6.83 -10.73 -4.65
N PRO A 240 -6.28 -11.23 -5.78
CA PRO A 240 -5.01 -11.94 -5.74
C PRO A 240 -3.86 -11.00 -5.39
N PRO A 241 -2.79 -11.45 -4.73
CA PRO A 241 -1.54 -10.70 -4.71
C PRO A 241 -1.06 -10.44 -6.15
N SER A 242 -1.02 -9.18 -6.54
CA SER A 242 -0.66 -8.75 -7.90
C SER A 242 0.86 -8.57 -7.99
N ILE A 243 1.57 -9.69 -7.99
CA ILE A 243 3.02 -9.81 -7.93
C ILE A 243 3.72 -9.57 -9.27
N PRO A 244 5.03 -9.24 -9.30
CA PRO A 244 5.87 -9.31 -10.49
C PRO A 244 5.89 -10.72 -11.10
N ASP A 245 5.95 -10.80 -12.42
CA ASP A 245 6.07 -12.10 -13.14
C ASP A 245 7.44 -12.77 -12.92
N VAL A 246 8.46 -11.99 -12.54
CA VAL A 246 9.83 -12.46 -12.29
C VAL A 246 10.20 -12.25 -10.83
N ASN A 247 10.55 -13.33 -10.15
CA ASN A 247 11.10 -13.28 -8.78
C ASN A 247 12.59 -12.92 -8.85
N SER A 248 12.97 -11.79 -8.26
CA SER A 248 14.36 -11.29 -8.24
C SER A 248 15.18 -11.79 -7.05
N GLY A 249 14.58 -12.58 -6.13
CA GLY A 249 15.22 -13.05 -4.90
C GLY A 249 15.15 -12.05 -3.74
N GLU A 250 14.23 -11.09 -3.80
CA GLU A 250 14.01 -10.10 -2.73
C GLU A 250 13.74 -10.78 -1.38
N PHE A 251 12.75 -11.69 -1.34
CA PHE A 251 12.38 -12.39 -0.11
C PHE A 251 13.52 -13.23 0.47
N ASP A 252 14.29 -13.90 -0.36
CA ASP A 252 15.42 -14.70 0.11
C ASP A 252 16.46 -13.81 0.80
N ALA A 253 16.74 -12.61 0.25
CA ALA A 253 17.61 -11.63 0.89
C ALA A 253 17.06 -11.11 2.22
N LEU A 254 15.75 -10.81 2.29
CA LEU A 254 15.08 -10.31 3.49
C LEU A 254 14.99 -11.35 4.62
N SER A 255 14.85 -12.63 4.27
CA SER A 255 14.75 -13.74 5.26
C SER A 255 16.08 -14.33 5.69
N GLU A 256 17.21 -13.91 5.07
CA GLU A 256 18.52 -14.53 5.23
C GLU A 256 19.10 -14.42 6.65
N CYS A 257 18.92 -13.29 7.32
CA CYS A 257 19.61 -12.98 8.57
C CYS A 257 18.70 -12.86 9.79
N GLY A 258 17.38 -12.94 9.60
CA GLY A 258 16.40 -12.82 10.68
C GLY A 258 16.26 -11.39 11.24
N ASP A 259 16.77 -10.40 10.53
CA ASP A 259 16.62 -8.97 10.87
C ASP A 259 15.25 -8.42 10.45
N ILE A 260 14.64 -8.97 9.40
CA ILE A 260 13.32 -8.54 8.94
C ILE A 260 12.21 -9.31 9.67
N MET A 261 11.43 -8.60 10.45
CA MET A 261 10.24 -9.13 11.13
C MET A 261 9.03 -9.21 10.17
N ALA A 262 8.91 -8.23 9.26
CA ALA A 262 7.74 -8.13 8.39
C ALA A 262 8.00 -7.33 7.13
N VAL A 263 7.20 -7.62 6.08
CA VAL A 263 7.02 -6.79 4.89
C VAL A 263 5.55 -6.41 4.78
N TYR A 264 5.27 -5.11 4.68
CA TYR A 264 3.93 -4.59 4.52
C TYR A 264 3.77 -3.84 3.20
N VAL A 265 2.67 -4.17 2.50
CA VAL A 265 2.37 -3.64 1.17
C VAL A 265 0.97 -3.03 1.09
N GLY A 266 0.74 -2.25 0.01
CA GLY A 266 -0.55 -1.80 -0.46
C GLY A 266 -1.00 -2.55 -1.71
N HIS A 267 -1.31 -1.79 -2.78
CA HIS A 267 -1.52 -2.24 -4.14
C HIS A 267 -2.84 -3.00 -4.39
N ASP A 268 -3.12 -4.03 -3.60
CA ASP A 268 -4.34 -4.83 -3.74
C ASP A 268 -5.41 -4.33 -2.76
N HIS A 269 -6.21 -3.35 -3.21
CA HIS A 269 -7.04 -2.46 -2.38
C HIS A 269 -8.06 -3.15 -1.47
N LYS A 270 -8.48 -4.38 -1.82
CA LYS A 270 -9.51 -5.11 -1.06
C LYS A 270 -8.91 -6.10 -0.07
N ASN A 271 -7.58 -6.17 0.01
CA ASN A 271 -6.88 -7.05 0.92
C ASN A 271 -6.57 -6.36 2.24
N ASN A 272 -6.67 -7.11 3.31
CA ASN A 272 -6.27 -6.71 4.66
C ASN A 272 -6.04 -7.98 5.49
N PHE A 273 -4.88 -8.60 5.34
CA PHE A 273 -4.52 -9.82 6.06
C PHE A 273 -3.01 -9.87 6.30
N ILE A 274 -2.59 -10.75 7.19
CA ILE A 274 -1.20 -11.00 7.52
C ILE A 274 -1.02 -12.50 7.61
N GLY A 275 0.03 -13.02 7.01
CA GLY A 275 0.46 -14.40 7.19
C GLY A 275 1.97 -14.47 7.37
N THR A 276 2.46 -15.53 7.96
CA THR A 276 3.89 -15.72 8.25
C THR A 276 4.49 -16.78 7.33
N TYR A 277 5.61 -16.46 6.70
CA TYR A 277 6.41 -17.38 5.90
C TYR A 277 7.90 -17.24 6.27
N LYS A 278 8.56 -18.34 6.55
CA LYS A 278 9.98 -18.38 7.01
C LYS A 278 10.29 -17.32 8.09
N ASN A 279 9.42 -17.22 9.09
CA ASN A 279 9.51 -16.27 10.21
C ASN A 279 9.39 -14.77 9.83
N VAL A 280 9.03 -14.45 8.61
CA VAL A 280 8.73 -13.08 8.17
C VAL A 280 7.21 -12.93 7.98
N ASP A 281 6.61 -11.94 8.60
CA ASP A 281 5.21 -11.60 8.37
C ASP A 281 5.06 -10.89 7.01
N LEU A 282 4.11 -11.34 6.21
CA LEU A 282 3.72 -10.73 4.95
C LEU A 282 2.32 -10.16 5.09
N GLY A 283 2.18 -8.84 5.06
CA GLY A 283 0.93 -8.16 5.39
C GLY A 283 0.44 -7.19 4.31
N PHE A 284 -0.88 -7.15 4.10
CA PHE A 284 -1.55 -6.13 3.30
C PHE A 284 -2.16 -5.06 4.20
N THR A 285 -1.95 -3.81 3.86
CA THR A 285 -2.67 -2.67 4.43
C THR A 285 -3.85 -2.32 3.51
N PRO A 286 -5.06 -2.10 4.05
CA PRO A 286 -6.21 -1.75 3.23
C PRO A 286 -6.01 -0.39 2.56
N SER A 287 -6.55 -0.20 1.35
CA SER A 287 -6.54 1.10 0.68
C SER A 287 -7.24 2.18 1.50
N SER A 288 -6.76 3.42 1.42
CA SER A 288 -7.33 4.55 2.16
C SER A 288 -8.24 5.44 1.29
N GLY A 289 -8.07 5.44 -0.04
CA GLY A 289 -8.73 6.39 -0.92
C GLY A 289 -10.12 6.03 -1.39
N PHE A 290 -10.97 7.05 -1.58
CA PHE A 290 -12.35 6.90 -2.04
C PHE A 290 -12.57 7.34 -3.51
N ASN A 291 -11.53 7.75 -4.23
CA ASN A 291 -11.57 8.03 -5.68
C ASN A 291 -11.16 6.83 -6.56
N ALA A 292 -10.78 5.73 -5.95
CA ALA A 292 -10.49 4.45 -6.60
C ALA A 292 -11.46 3.35 -6.15
N TYR A 293 -11.29 2.14 -6.71
CA TYR A 293 -12.03 0.97 -6.22
C TYR A 293 -11.51 0.55 -4.83
N GLY A 294 -12.29 -0.20 -4.09
CA GLY A 294 -11.87 -0.66 -2.77
C GLY A 294 -12.97 -1.37 -2.00
N ASN A 295 -12.78 -1.58 -0.71
CA ASN A 295 -13.65 -2.37 0.13
C ASN A 295 -14.69 -1.54 0.90
N ARG A 296 -15.29 -0.52 0.25
CA ARG A 296 -16.28 0.38 0.85
C ARG A 296 -15.76 1.03 2.13
N THR A 297 -16.57 1.08 3.18
CA THR A 297 -16.22 1.61 4.51
C THR A 297 -15.17 0.78 5.27
N LYS A 298 -14.72 -0.34 4.73
CA LYS A 298 -13.57 -1.13 5.23
C LYS A 298 -12.23 -0.66 4.66
N ARG A 299 -12.19 0.44 3.91
CA ARG A 299 -10.96 1.20 3.65
C ARG A 299 -10.41 1.71 4.96
N GLY A 300 -9.09 1.86 5.05
CA GLY A 300 -8.50 2.25 6.33
C GLY A 300 -6.99 2.43 6.27
N VAL A 301 -6.41 2.46 7.44
CA VAL A 301 -4.97 2.56 7.70
C VAL A 301 -4.52 1.38 8.54
N ARG A 302 -3.22 1.14 8.63
CA ARG A 302 -2.65 0.15 9.54
C ARG A 302 -1.70 0.81 10.53
N CYS A 303 -1.84 0.45 11.80
CA CYS A 303 -0.99 0.90 12.88
C CYS A 303 -0.03 -0.20 13.31
N PHE A 304 1.16 0.21 13.74
CA PHE A 304 2.19 -0.66 14.31
C PHE A 304 2.66 -0.05 15.61
N ILE A 305 2.90 -0.90 16.60
CA ILE A 305 3.51 -0.51 17.87
C ILE A 305 4.77 -1.36 18.03
N LEU A 306 5.90 -0.70 18.05
CA LEU A 306 7.19 -1.26 18.42
C LEU A 306 7.41 -1.04 19.92
N ASP A 307 7.90 -2.06 20.60
CA ASP A 307 8.22 -2.01 22.03
C ASP A 307 9.68 -2.43 22.24
N GLU A 308 10.49 -1.52 22.78
CA GLU A 308 11.92 -1.77 23.03
C GLU A 308 12.16 -2.93 24.03
N LYS A 309 11.17 -3.24 24.86
CA LYS A 309 11.22 -4.35 25.83
C LYS A 309 10.93 -5.71 25.17
N GLU A 310 10.29 -5.69 23.99
CA GLU A 310 9.95 -6.87 23.19
C GLU A 310 10.52 -6.75 21.77
N PRO A 311 11.84 -6.64 21.59
CA PRO A 311 12.45 -6.24 20.32
C PRO A 311 12.23 -7.24 19.18
N ASP A 312 11.92 -8.49 19.48
CA ASP A 312 11.69 -9.55 18.50
C ASP A 312 10.23 -9.62 18.02
N SER A 313 9.40 -8.67 18.43
CA SER A 313 7.97 -8.64 18.13
C SER A 313 7.46 -7.23 17.88
N TYR A 314 6.25 -7.15 17.35
CA TYR A 314 5.50 -5.89 17.18
C TYR A 314 4.01 -6.17 17.23
N LYS A 315 3.23 -5.16 17.60
CA LYS A 315 1.76 -5.22 17.52
C LYS A 315 1.29 -4.48 16.29
N THR A 316 0.25 -5.01 15.62
CA THR A 316 -0.35 -4.33 14.47
C THR A 316 -1.84 -4.58 14.38
N TYR A 317 -2.56 -3.57 13.92
CA TYR A 317 -4.00 -3.59 13.69
C TYR A 317 -4.40 -2.56 12.62
N SER A 318 -5.57 -2.75 12.01
CA SER A 318 -6.13 -1.79 11.06
C SER A 318 -7.22 -0.96 11.72
N ARG A 319 -7.31 0.31 11.33
CA ARG A 319 -8.43 1.20 11.64
C ARG A 319 -9.15 1.54 10.36
N THR A 320 -10.43 1.23 10.29
CA THR A 320 -11.22 1.45 9.06
C THR A 320 -12.03 2.73 9.13
N TYR A 321 -12.47 3.22 7.96
CA TYR A 321 -13.40 4.34 7.88
C TYR A 321 -14.66 4.10 8.72
N GLU A 322 -15.18 2.85 8.71
CA GLU A 322 -16.35 2.48 9.51
C GLU A 322 -16.11 2.61 11.00
N ASP A 323 -14.89 2.30 11.47
CA ASP A 323 -14.51 2.38 12.89
C ASP A 323 -14.33 3.82 13.35
N LEU A 324 -13.82 4.70 12.48
CA LEU A 324 -13.39 6.05 12.83
C LEU A 324 -14.41 7.13 12.46
N VAL A 325 -15.07 6.98 11.29
CA VAL A 325 -15.97 8.00 10.73
C VAL A 325 -17.43 7.50 10.70
N GLY A 326 -17.62 6.22 10.37
CA GLY A 326 -18.94 5.60 10.34
C GLY A 326 -19.28 4.94 9.01
N LYS A 327 -20.58 4.67 8.79
CA LYS A 327 -21.06 3.88 7.64
C LYS A 327 -21.52 4.73 6.44
N LYS A 328 -21.67 6.03 6.61
CA LYS A 328 -22.11 6.94 5.55
C LYS A 328 -20.91 7.48 4.79
N VAL A 329 -20.99 7.45 3.46
CA VAL A 329 -19.99 8.02 2.55
C VAL A 329 -20.64 9.09 1.68
N SER A 330 -19.84 10.07 1.22
CA SER A 330 -20.33 11.20 0.42
C SER A 330 -20.90 10.79 -0.94
N ARG A 331 -20.35 9.68 -1.53
CA ARG A 331 -20.77 9.17 -2.87
C ARG A 331 -21.17 7.69 -2.78
N PRO A 332 -22.31 7.34 -2.15
CA PRO A 332 -22.67 5.95 -1.84
C PRO A 332 -22.83 5.06 -3.08
N VAL A 333 -23.37 5.61 -4.19
CA VAL A 333 -23.51 4.85 -5.45
C VAL A 333 -22.16 4.53 -6.06
N PHE A 334 -21.27 5.52 -6.16
CA PHE A 334 -19.91 5.31 -6.66
C PHE A 334 -19.14 4.31 -5.79
N ASP A 335 -19.19 4.46 -4.49
CA ASP A 335 -18.53 3.56 -3.54
C ASP A 335 -19.04 2.12 -3.67
N TYR A 336 -20.36 1.94 -3.80
CA TYR A 336 -20.93 0.62 -4.03
C TYR A 336 -20.48 0.02 -5.36
N LEU A 337 -20.57 0.75 -6.47
CA LEU A 337 -20.20 0.26 -7.81
C LEU A 337 -18.69 -0.03 -7.89
N SER A 338 -17.85 0.87 -7.39
CA SER A 338 -16.40 0.68 -7.38
C SER A 338 -15.98 -0.53 -6.54
N SER A 339 -16.69 -0.83 -5.45
CA SER A 339 -16.43 -2.02 -4.64
C SER A 339 -16.71 -3.33 -5.38
N LYS A 340 -17.51 -3.29 -6.46
CA LYS A 340 -17.82 -4.44 -7.31
C LYS A 340 -16.88 -4.56 -8.51
N ALA A 341 -15.96 -3.62 -8.71
CA ALA A 341 -14.98 -3.72 -9.79
C ALA A 341 -14.28 -5.09 -9.76
N PRO A 342 -14.24 -5.81 -10.89
CA PRO A 342 -13.59 -7.11 -10.94
C PRO A 342 -12.06 -6.93 -10.87
N THR A 343 -11.42 -7.78 -10.11
CA THR A 343 -9.96 -7.81 -9.95
C THR A 343 -9.32 -9.05 -10.58
N THR A 344 -10.15 -9.93 -11.16
CA THR A 344 -9.70 -11.14 -11.85
C THR A 344 -10.50 -11.36 -13.12
N VAL A 345 -9.96 -12.14 -14.06
CA VAL A 345 -10.64 -12.50 -15.32
C VAL A 345 -11.94 -13.27 -15.03
N ASP A 346 -11.90 -14.21 -14.08
CA ASP A 346 -13.09 -14.99 -13.71
C ASP A 346 -14.21 -14.13 -13.11
N ALA A 347 -13.87 -13.04 -12.45
CA ALA A 347 -14.85 -12.08 -11.94
C ALA A 347 -15.35 -11.12 -13.04
N ALA A 348 -14.50 -10.76 -14.01
CA ALA A 348 -14.82 -9.84 -15.08
C ALA A 348 -15.80 -10.46 -16.11
N ILE A 349 -15.60 -11.70 -16.53
CA ILE A 349 -16.41 -12.35 -17.57
C ILE A 349 -17.91 -12.38 -17.22
N PRO A 350 -18.33 -12.89 -16.06
CA PRO A 350 -19.75 -12.90 -15.69
C PRO A 350 -20.36 -11.49 -15.63
N MET A 351 -19.59 -10.51 -15.20
CA MET A 351 -20.05 -9.11 -15.13
C MET A 351 -20.27 -8.54 -16.52
N ILE A 352 -19.35 -8.78 -17.46
CA ILE A 352 -19.46 -8.34 -18.86
C ILE A 352 -20.70 -8.99 -19.51
N VAL A 353 -20.85 -10.31 -19.38
CA VAL A 353 -22.01 -11.04 -19.93
C VAL A 353 -23.31 -10.48 -19.36
N LYS A 354 -23.42 -10.29 -18.05
CA LYS A 354 -24.59 -9.69 -17.42
C LYS A 354 -24.91 -8.30 -17.96
N THR A 355 -23.87 -7.45 -18.11
CA THR A 355 -24.04 -6.10 -18.68
C THR A 355 -24.57 -6.14 -20.09
N ILE A 356 -24.03 -7.01 -20.95
CA ILE A 356 -24.48 -7.20 -22.33
C ILE A 356 -25.97 -7.65 -22.34
N CYS A 357 -26.32 -8.63 -21.51
CA CYS A 357 -27.73 -9.10 -21.42
C CYS A 357 -28.67 -7.98 -20.97
N VAL A 358 -28.29 -7.15 -20.02
CA VAL A 358 -29.11 -6.01 -19.55
C VAL A 358 -29.30 -4.99 -20.68
N ILE A 359 -28.22 -4.63 -21.39
CA ILE A 359 -28.28 -3.70 -22.52
C ILE A 359 -29.18 -4.25 -23.62
N ALA A 360 -29.06 -5.52 -23.99
CA ALA A 360 -29.88 -6.17 -24.97
C ALA A 360 -31.38 -6.16 -24.57
N ALA A 361 -31.67 -6.45 -23.30
CA ALA A 361 -33.04 -6.40 -22.78
C ALA A 361 -33.64 -4.98 -22.84
N ILE A 362 -32.87 -3.94 -22.54
CA ILE A 362 -33.28 -2.53 -22.65
C ILE A 362 -33.56 -2.18 -24.10
N ILE A 363 -32.70 -2.56 -25.05
CA ILE A 363 -32.91 -2.31 -26.49
C ILE A 363 -34.19 -3.00 -26.98
N ILE A 364 -34.39 -4.27 -26.61
CA ILE A 364 -35.61 -5.01 -26.97
C ILE A 364 -36.84 -4.29 -26.42
N LEU A 365 -36.82 -3.85 -25.17
CA LEU A 365 -37.90 -3.11 -24.54
C LEU A 365 -38.24 -1.80 -25.30
N ILE A 366 -37.19 -1.03 -25.67
CA ILE A 366 -37.36 0.21 -26.46
C ILE A 366 -38.00 -0.09 -27.82
N ILE A 367 -37.55 -1.14 -28.51
CA ILE A 367 -38.13 -1.56 -29.81
C ILE A 367 -39.59 -1.96 -29.67
N LEU A 368 -39.92 -2.69 -28.61
CA LEU A 368 -41.31 -3.10 -28.34
C LEU A 368 -42.18 -1.88 -28.03
N LEU A 369 -41.73 -0.96 -27.20
CA LEU A 369 -42.48 0.27 -26.88
C LEU A 369 -42.70 1.15 -28.13
N ALA A 370 -41.69 1.27 -29.01
CA ALA A 370 -41.80 2.02 -30.26
C ALA A 370 -42.79 1.40 -31.29
N LYS A 371 -43.14 0.14 -31.14
CA LYS A 371 -44.20 -0.49 -31.98
C LYS A 371 -45.62 -0.24 -31.47
N PHE A 372 -45.77 0.23 -30.25
CA PHE A 372 -47.07 0.55 -29.63
C PHE A 372 -47.37 2.06 -29.61
N LEU A 373 -46.42 2.88 -30.04
CA LEU A 373 -46.57 4.32 -30.31
C LEU A 373 -46.68 4.57 -31.81
#